data_1946a1f0561bf2af6663c7d0917cc330
#
_entry.id   1946a1f0561bf2af6663c7d0917cc330
#
_cell.length_a   1.000
_cell.length_b   1.000
_cell.length_c   1.000
_cell.angle_alpha   90.00
_cell.angle_beta   90.00
_cell.angle_gamma   90.00
#
_symmetry.space_group_name_H-M   'P 1'
#
loop_
_entity.id
_entity.type
_entity.pdbx_description
1 polymer ?
#
loop_
_entity_poly.entity_id
_entity_poly.type
_entity_poly.pdbx_seq_one_letter_code
_entity_poly.pdbx_strand_id
1 'polypeptide(L)'
;MNANEKNGKKMNIVCLDLEGVLVPEIWVAFAEAVGIPELKRTTRDEPDYNVLMKYRLDILNAHGYGINEIQETIATLDPLPGAKEFLDEVRDLTQVVIVSDTFDQFAKPLMKKLGMPTIFCNTLVVADDGKITDYKMRIDNSKYSTVKGLQSIGFDTIASGDSFNDLGMIKASKAGFLFKTTDAIKEANPDVPAVESYAELLAEIKKAL
;
A
#
# COMPACT_ATOMS: atom_id res chain seq x y z
N MET A 1 -19.31 12.87 40.13
CA MET A 1 -18.72 11.64 39.60
C MET A 1 -18.22 11.95 38.18
N ASN A 2 -16.93 12.05 38.01
CA ASN A 2 -16.31 12.48 36.77
C ASN A 2 -16.46 11.40 35.69
N ALA A 3 -16.97 11.79 34.49
CA ALA A 3 -17.22 10.93 33.34
C ALA A 3 -15.93 10.45 32.61
N ASN A 4 -14.75 10.50 33.25
CA ASN A 4 -13.45 10.30 32.62
C ASN A 4 -12.72 9.00 32.97
N GLU A 5 -13.37 8.00 33.57
CA GLU A 5 -12.71 6.73 33.97
C GLU A 5 -13.24 5.49 33.22
N LYS A 6 -13.74 5.63 32.01
CA LYS A 6 -13.87 4.49 31.10
C LYS A 6 -12.81 4.59 29.98
N ASN A 7 -11.54 4.54 30.36
CA ASN A 7 -10.48 4.22 29.39
C ASN A 7 -10.58 2.71 29.05
N GLY A 8 -11.61 2.36 28.27
CA GLY A 8 -11.65 1.07 27.60
C GLY A 8 -10.40 0.97 26.70
N LYS A 9 -9.72 -0.18 26.70
CA LYS A 9 -8.61 -0.48 25.77
C LYS A 9 -9.08 -0.10 24.36
N LYS A 10 -8.38 0.82 23.70
CA LYS A 10 -8.70 1.20 22.32
C LYS A 10 -8.66 -0.04 21.43
N MET A 11 -9.51 -0.07 20.41
CA MET A 11 -9.47 -1.12 19.41
C MET A 11 -8.24 -0.93 18.51
N ASN A 12 -7.55 -2.01 18.22
CA ASN A 12 -6.43 -1.97 17.28
C ASN A 12 -6.91 -2.10 15.84
N ILE A 13 -6.19 -1.48 14.91
CA ILE A 13 -6.34 -1.69 13.47
C ILE A 13 -4.94 -1.79 12.83
N VAL A 14 -4.75 -2.79 11.99
CA VAL A 14 -3.50 -2.97 11.24
C VAL A 14 -3.63 -2.28 9.89
N CYS A 15 -2.69 -1.40 9.58
CA CYS A 15 -2.58 -0.65 8.33
C CYS A 15 -1.42 -1.24 7.51
N LEU A 16 -1.70 -1.86 6.39
CA LEU A 16 -0.70 -2.49 5.53
C LEU A 16 -0.60 -1.74 4.20
N ASP A 17 0.62 -1.54 3.71
CA ASP A 17 0.79 -1.23 2.30
C ASP A 17 0.37 -2.42 1.42
N LEU A 18 0.15 -2.18 0.14
CA LEU A 18 -0.25 -3.18 -0.83
C LEU A 18 0.94 -3.73 -1.62
N GLU A 19 1.58 -2.86 -2.41
CA GLU A 19 2.67 -3.23 -3.31
C GLU A 19 3.95 -3.44 -2.49
N GLY A 20 4.72 -4.49 -2.79
CA GLY A 20 5.88 -4.88 -1.97
C GLY A 20 5.56 -5.60 -0.65
N VAL A 21 4.33 -5.47 -0.15
CA VAL A 21 3.88 -6.12 1.10
C VAL A 21 2.93 -7.29 0.84
N LEU A 22 1.90 -7.12 0.03
CA LEU A 22 0.90 -8.16 -0.24
C LEU A 22 0.89 -8.60 -1.70
N VAL A 23 1.29 -7.73 -2.62
CA VAL A 23 1.31 -7.98 -4.06
C VAL A 23 2.61 -7.45 -4.67
N PRO A 24 3.00 -7.92 -5.87
CA PRO A 24 4.12 -7.35 -6.62
C PRO A 24 3.87 -5.88 -7.00
N GLU A 25 4.95 -5.16 -7.30
CA GLU A 25 4.90 -3.81 -7.87
C GLU A 25 4.18 -3.83 -9.22
N ILE A 26 3.02 -3.20 -9.31
CA ILE A 26 2.12 -3.27 -10.47
C ILE A 26 2.78 -2.65 -11.72
N TRP A 27 3.40 -1.48 -11.58
CA TRP A 27 4.05 -0.82 -12.70
C TRP A 27 5.25 -1.60 -13.24
N VAL A 28 5.99 -2.26 -12.37
CA VAL A 28 7.13 -3.12 -12.76
C VAL A 28 6.62 -4.34 -13.53
N ALA A 29 5.57 -4.98 -13.01
CA ALA A 29 4.96 -6.13 -13.67
C ALA A 29 4.36 -5.75 -15.05
N PHE A 30 3.71 -4.62 -15.15
CA PHE A 30 3.20 -4.11 -16.43
C PHE A 30 4.32 -3.80 -17.40
N ALA A 31 5.38 -3.12 -16.95
CA ALA A 31 6.55 -2.83 -17.77
C ALA A 31 7.19 -4.09 -18.37
N GLU A 32 7.25 -5.18 -17.60
CA GLU A 32 7.77 -6.48 -18.05
C GLU A 32 6.86 -7.14 -19.07
N ALA A 33 5.55 -7.12 -18.82
CA ALA A 33 4.56 -7.74 -19.69
C ALA A 33 4.53 -7.09 -21.09
N VAL A 34 4.68 -5.75 -21.15
CA VAL A 34 4.63 -5.00 -22.42
C VAL A 34 6.01 -4.72 -23.04
N GLY A 35 7.10 -5.08 -22.34
CA GLY A 35 8.47 -4.87 -22.82
C GLY A 35 8.92 -3.40 -22.86
N ILE A 36 8.41 -2.56 -21.96
CA ILE A 36 8.73 -1.13 -21.85
C ILE A 36 9.47 -0.89 -20.53
N PRO A 37 10.82 -1.01 -20.49
CA PRO A 37 11.58 -0.91 -19.26
C PRO A 37 11.50 0.47 -18.59
N GLU A 38 11.20 1.53 -19.33
CA GLU A 38 11.01 2.89 -18.82
C GLU A 38 9.88 2.99 -17.78
N LEU A 39 8.87 2.13 -17.87
CA LEU A 39 7.78 2.08 -16.90
C LEU A 39 8.17 1.45 -15.55
N LYS A 40 9.36 0.82 -15.45
CA LYS A 40 9.90 0.30 -14.18
C LYS A 40 10.35 1.39 -13.20
N ARG A 41 10.44 2.64 -13.65
CA ARG A 41 10.81 3.77 -12.80
C ARG A 41 9.81 3.91 -11.66
N THR A 42 10.32 4.01 -10.43
CA THR A 42 9.54 4.11 -9.19
C THR A 42 9.79 5.41 -8.45
N THR A 43 9.15 5.62 -7.31
CA THR A 43 9.42 6.75 -6.41
C THR A 43 10.84 6.73 -5.82
N ARG A 44 11.57 5.63 -5.93
CA ARG A 44 13.00 5.55 -5.58
C ARG A 44 13.88 6.25 -6.60
N ASP A 45 13.44 6.29 -7.87
CA ASP A 45 14.16 6.92 -9.00
C ASP A 45 13.69 8.37 -9.22
N GLU A 46 12.43 8.65 -8.95
CA GLU A 46 11.80 9.97 -9.05
C GLU A 46 10.91 10.22 -7.82
N PRO A 47 11.42 10.96 -6.84
CA PRO A 47 10.68 11.23 -5.60
C PRO A 47 9.43 12.11 -5.78
N ASP A 48 9.40 12.95 -6.83
CA ASP A 48 8.20 13.72 -7.16
C ASP A 48 7.17 12.84 -7.87
N TYR A 49 6.13 12.48 -7.13
CA TYR A 49 5.07 11.60 -7.64
C TYR A 49 4.34 12.18 -8.85
N ASN A 50 4.17 13.51 -8.94
CA ASN A 50 3.50 14.13 -10.07
C ASN A 50 4.37 14.03 -11.33
N VAL A 51 5.67 14.24 -11.20
CA VAL A 51 6.64 14.05 -12.30
C VAL A 51 6.65 12.60 -12.76
N LEU A 52 6.69 11.66 -11.82
CA LEU A 52 6.67 10.21 -12.12
C LEU A 52 5.39 9.81 -12.84
N MET A 53 4.23 10.25 -12.36
CA MET A 53 2.95 9.88 -12.97
C MET A 53 2.78 10.51 -14.35
N LYS A 54 3.17 11.78 -14.52
CA LYS A 54 3.16 12.41 -15.85
C LYS A 54 4.03 11.63 -16.83
N TYR A 55 5.24 11.26 -16.43
CA TYR A 55 6.15 10.45 -17.24
C TYR A 55 5.51 9.11 -17.67
N ARG A 56 4.87 8.39 -16.73
CA ARG A 56 4.17 7.14 -17.01
C ARG A 56 3.01 7.32 -17.99
N LEU A 57 2.19 8.37 -17.78
CA LEU A 57 1.06 8.66 -18.68
C LEU A 57 1.53 9.04 -20.10
N ASP A 58 2.62 9.78 -20.23
CA ASP A 58 3.20 10.13 -21.52
C ASP A 58 3.67 8.86 -22.27
N ILE A 59 4.28 7.89 -21.58
CA ILE A 59 4.68 6.60 -22.18
C ILE A 59 3.45 5.77 -22.59
N LEU A 60 2.45 5.62 -21.71
CA LEU A 60 1.22 4.90 -22.04
C LEU A 60 0.56 5.46 -23.31
N ASN A 61 0.45 6.79 -23.37
CA ASN A 61 -0.13 7.48 -24.53
C ASN A 61 0.69 7.26 -25.81
N ALA A 62 2.02 7.31 -25.72
CA ALA A 62 2.88 7.11 -26.89
C ALA A 62 2.80 5.68 -27.45
N HIS A 63 2.50 4.70 -26.60
CA HIS A 63 2.38 3.29 -26.98
C HIS A 63 0.91 2.84 -27.19
N GLY A 64 -0.07 3.72 -26.98
CA GLY A 64 -1.49 3.40 -27.15
C GLY A 64 -2.05 2.46 -26.07
N TYR A 65 -1.42 2.38 -24.89
CA TYR A 65 -1.93 1.60 -23.76
C TYR A 65 -2.92 2.42 -22.92
N GLY A 66 -4.03 1.77 -22.57
CA GLY A 66 -5.06 2.32 -21.70
C GLY A 66 -5.28 1.44 -20.46
N ILE A 67 -6.42 1.67 -19.80
CA ILE A 67 -6.77 0.96 -18.57
C ILE A 67 -6.97 -0.54 -18.81
N ASN A 68 -7.48 -0.93 -19.98
CA ASN A 68 -7.80 -2.33 -20.26
C ASN A 68 -6.55 -3.20 -20.28
N GLU A 69 -5.51 -2.78 -21.00
CA GLU A 69 -4.25 -3.54 -21.12
C GLU A 69 -3.56 -3.68 -19.77
N ILE A 70 -3.62 -2.62 -18.95
CA ILE A 70 -3.06 -2.65 -17.60
C ILE A 70 -3.87 -3.60 -16.72
N GLN A 71 -5.20 -3.54 -16.75
CA GLN A 71 -6.05 -4.45 -15.96
C GLN A 71 -5.92 -5.91 -16.40
N GLU A 72 -5.75 -6.19 -17.69
CA GLU A 72 -5.47 -7.54 -18.20
C GLU A 72 -4.16 -8.08 -17.62
N THR A 73 -3.11 -7.26 -17.60
CA THR A 73 -1.83 -7.63 -16.97
C THR A 73 -2.01 -7.86 -15.46
N ILE A 74 -2.66 -6.95 -14.74
CA ILE A 74 -2.88 -7.07 -13.30
C ILE A 74 -3.69 -8.34 -12.96
N ALA A 75 -4.65 -8.71 -13.79
CA ALA A 75 -5.45 -9.92 -13.61
C ALA A 75 -4.60 -11.21 -13.62
N THR A 76 -3.43 -11.19 -14.28
CA THR A 76 -2.48 -12.31 -14.28
C THR A 76 -1.60 -12.37 -13.04
N LEU A 77 -1.48 -11.27 -12.29
CA LEU A 77 -0.66 -11.22 -11.08
C LEU A 77 -1.33 -11.96 -9.94
N ASP A 78 -0.53 -12.64 -9.14
CA ASP A 78 -0.94 -13.25 -7.89
C ASP A 78 -0.41 -12.46 -6.69
N PRO A 79 -1.07 -12.53 -5.53
CA PRO A 79 -0.49 -12.08 -4.27
C PRO A 79 0.89 -12.73 -4.04
N LEU A 80 1.75 -12.03 -3.30
CA LEU A 80 3.04 -12.59 -2.91
C LEU A 80 2.83 -13.90 -2.12
N PRO A 81 3.74 -14.88 -2.27
CA PRO A 81 3.62 -16.17 -1.58
C PRO A 81 3.42 -16.01 -0.06
N GLY A 82 2.33 -16.53 0.47
CA GLY A 82 1.95 -16.43 1.89
C GLY A 82 1.22 -15.14 2.28
N ALA A 83 1.05 -14.18 1.37
CA ALA A 83 0.40 -12.90 1.68
C ALA A 83 -1.08 -13.05 2.04
N LYS A 84 -1.79 -13.92 1.33
CA LYS A 84 -3.22 -14.17 1.58
C LYS A 84 -3.44 -14.81 2.94
N GLU A 85 -2.66 -15.84 3.25
CA GLU A 85 -2.70 -16.55 4.53
C GLU A 85 -2.34 -15.61 5.68
N PHE A 86 -1.27 -14.82 5.55
CA PHE A 86 -0.91 -13.79 6.52
C PHE A 86 -2.05 -12.79 6.76
N LEU A 87 -2.64 -12.28 5.68
CA LEU A 87 -3.74 -11.31 5.77
C LEU A 87 -4.94 -11.90 6.50
N ASP A 88 -5.28 -13.16 6.25
CA ASP A 88 -6.37 -13.85 6.94
C ASP A 88 -6.07 -14.04 8.43
N GLU A 89 -4.83 -14.47 8.78
CA GLU A 89 -4.42 -14.61 10.18
C GLU A 89 -4.50 -13.25 10.93
N VAL A 90 -4.10 -12.16 10.31
CA VAL A 90 -4.22 -10.82 10.94
C VAL A 90 -5.68 -10.42 11.10
N ARG A 91 -6.54 -10.74 10.13
CA ARG A 91 -7.98 -10.46 10.18
C ARG A 91 -8.71 -11.25 11.27
N ASP A 92 -8.23 -12.45 11.61
CA ASP A 92 -8.74 -13.23 12.73
C ASP A 92 -8.39 -12.62 14.10
N LEU A 93 -7.31 -11.83 14.15
CA LEU A 93 -6.84 -11.20 15.39
C LEU A 93 -7.43 -9.82 15.61
N THR A 94 -7.57 -9.01 14.54
CA THR A 94 -7.98 -7.61 14.63
C THR A 94 -8.49 -7.10 13.27
N GLN A 95 -8.90 -5.83 13.23
CA GLN A 95 -9.27 -5.17 12.00
C GLN A 95 -8.04 -4.87 11.13
N VAL A 96 -8.21 -4.94 9.82
CA VAL A 96 -7.15 -4.66 8.83
C VAL A 96 -7.68 -3.69 7.78
N VAL A 97 -6.84 -2.76 7.39
CA VAL A 97 -7.04 -1.89 6.24
C VAL A 97 -5.76 -1.83 5.41
N ILE A 98 -5.92 -1.85 4.10
CA ILE A 98 -4.82 -1.58 3.16
C ILE A 98 -4.78 -0.09 2.90
N VAL A 99 -3.58 0.50 2.94
CA VAL A 99 -3.35 1.94 2.70
C VAL A 99 -2.27 2.05 1.64
N SER A 100 -2.64 2.37 0.41
CA SER A 100 -1.75 2.31 -0.74
C SER A 100 -1.84 3.58 -1.59
N ASP A 101 -0.75 3.93 -2.25
CA ASP A 101 -0.72 4.99 -3.25
C ASP A 101 -1.09 4.49 -4.67
N THR A 102 -1.50 3.24 -4.80
CA THR A 102 -2.06 2.67 -6.02
C THR A 102 -3.43 3.28 -6.37
N PHE A 103 -4.07 2.79 -7.41
CA PHE A 103 -5.37 3.24 -7.90
C PHE A 103 -6.43 2.14 -7.75
N ASP A 104 -7.68 2.52 -7.47
CA ASP A 104 -8.79 1.59 -7.31
C ASP A 104 -9.00 0.69 -8.53
N GLN A 105 -8.80 1.23 -9.75
CA GLN A 105 -8.89 0.48 -10.98
C GLN A 105 -7.79 -0.60 -11.10
N PHE A 106 -6.61 -0.36 -10.54
CA PHE A 106 -5.50 -1.32 -10.51
C PHE A 106 -5.67 -2.34 -9.38
N ALA A 107 -6.09 -1.89 -8.21
CA ALA A 107 -6.23 -2.75 -7.03
C ALA A 107 -7.33 -3.81 -7.18
N LYS A 108 -8.43 -3.49 -7.88
CA LYS A 108 -9.66 -4.30 -7.89
C LYS A 108 -9.48 -5.77 -8.25
N PRO A 109 -8.70 -6.18 -9.27
CA PRO A 109 -8.45 -7.60 -9.56
C PRO A 109 -7.70 -8.32 -8.42
N LEU A 110 -6.72 -7.65 -7.81
CA LEU A 110 -5.90 -8.19 -6.73
C LEU A 110 -6.69 -8.28 -5.41
N MET A 111 -7.58 -7.31 -5.14
CA MET A 111 -8.46 -7.37 -3.96
C MET A 111 -9.33 -8.61 -3.96
N LYS A 112 -9.81 -9.09 -5.12
CA LYS A 112 -10.56 -10.35 -5.22
C LYS A 112 -9.72 -11.54 -4.75
N LYS A 113 -8.44 -11.59 -5.15
CA LYS A 113 -7.51 -12.66 -4.76
C LYS A 113 -7.15 -12.61 -3.26
N LEU A 114 -7.17 -11.42 -2.66
CA LEU A 114 -6.92 -11.19 -1.24
C LEU A 114 -8.18 -11.31 -0.35
N GLY A 115 -9.34 -11.67 -0.92
CA GLY A 115 -10.59 -11.82 -0.16
C GLY A 115 -11.29 -10.49 0.15
N MET A 116 -11.18 -9.53 -0.75
CA MET A 116 -11.84 -8.21 -0.70
C MET A 116 -11.58 -7.41 0.60
N PRO A 117 -10.31 -7.23 1.01
CA PRO A 117 -10.01 -6.35 2.14
C PRO A 117 -10.41 -4.90 1.84
N THR A 118 -10.67 -4.13 2.90
CA THR A 118 -10.84 -2.68 2.76
C THR A 118 -9.54 -2.04 2.32
N ILE A 119 -9.60 -1.16 1.33
CA ILE A 119 -8.44 -0.42 0.82
C ILE A 119 -8.75 1.09 0.72
N PHE A 120 -7.80 1.90 1.16
CA PHE A 120 -7.74 3.34 0.89
C PHE A 120 -6.62 3.58 -0.13
N CYS A 121 -7.01 4.01 -1.32
CA CYS A 121 -6.12 4.28 -2.44
C CYS A 121 -6.59 5.50 -3.24
N ASN A 122 -5.96 5.76 -4.37
CA ASN A 122 -6.25 6.87 -5.26
C ASN A 122 -7.16 6.41 -6.41
N THR A 123 -7.47 7.29 -7.35
CA THR A 123 -8.28 6.95 -8.52
C THR A 123 -7.71 7.54 -9.79
N LEU A 124 -7.81 6.80 -10.91
CA LEU A 124 -7.44 7.28 -12.23
C LEU A 124 -8.61 8.03 -12.90
N VAL A 125 -8.28 9.02 -13.70
CA VAL A 125 -9.25 9.63 -14.62
C VAL A 125 -9.11 8.91 -15.96
N VAL A 126 -10.15 8.18 -16.33
CA VAL A 126 -10.17 7.36 -17.54
C VAL A 126 -11.25 7.92 -18.47
N ALA A 127 -10.88 8.17 -19.73
CA ALA A 127 -11.82 8.58 -20.78
C ALA A 127 -12.66 7.39 -21.27
N ASP A 128 -13.74 7.67 -22.01
CA ASP A 128 -14.68 6.65 -22.50
C ASP A 128 -14.02 5.61 -23.41
N ASP A 129 -12.93 5.98 -24.08
CA ASP A 129 -12.12 5.09 -24.92
C ASP A 129 -11.10 4.22 -24.14
N GLY A 130 -11.07 4.35 -22.81
CA GLY A 130 -10.15 3.63 -21.94
C GLY A 130 -8.79 4.30 -21.74
N LYS A 131 -8.54 5.44 -22.35
CA LYS A 131 -7.31 6.20 -22.19
C LYS A 131 -7.22 6.78 -20.77
N ILE A 132 -6.09 6.60 -20.12
CA ILE A 132 -5.81 7.23 -18.84
C ILE A 132 -5.32 8.65 -19.09
N THR A 133 -6.11 9.63 -18.67
CA THR A 133 -5.85 11.05 -18.95
C THR A 133 -5.27 11.79 -17.77
N ASP A 134 -5.54 11.34 -16.55
CA ASP A 134 -5.10 11.98 -15.32
C ASP A 134 -5.28 11.02 -14.13
N TYR A 135 -4.97 11.48 -12.95
CA TYR A 135 -5.22 10.78 -11.69
C TYR A 135 -5.64 11.76 -10.59
N LYS A 136 -6.30 11.24 -9.57
CA LYS A 136 -6.71 12.01 -8.39
C LYS A 136 -6.16 11.37 -7.14
N MET A 137 -5.31 12.09 -6.45
CA MET A 137 -4.91 11.73 -5.10
C MET A 137 -6.10 11.92 -4.16
N ARG A 138 -6.38 10.92 -3.32
CA ARG A 138 -7.47 10.97 -2.35
C ARG A 138 -7.25 12.08 -1.33
N ILE A 139 -6.03 12.22 -0.86
CA ILE A 139 -5.58 13.25 0.10
C ILE A 139 -4.06 13.34 0.04
N ASP A 140 -3.52 14.52 0.38
CA ASP A 140 -2.08 14.70 0.52
C ASP A 140 -1.52 13.84 1.64
N ASN A 141 -0.31 13.30 1.43
CA ASN A 141 0.36 12.43 2.38
C ASN A 141 -0.57 11.28 2.85
N SER A 142 -1.13 10.56 1.88
CA SER A 142 -2.31 9.70 2.03
C SER A 142 -2.15 8.66 3.14
N LYS A 143 -0.98 8.02 3.25
CA LYS A 143 -0.70 6.96 4.22
C LYS A 143 -0.67 7.53 5.65
N TYR A 144 0.08 8.61 5.89
CA TYR A 144 0.10 9.29 7.18
C TYR A 144 -1.28 9.83 7.58
N SER A 145 -1.95 10.53 6.66
CA SER A 145 -3.27 11.13 6.90
C SER A 145 -4.33 10.08 7.23
N THR A 146 -4.27 8.90 6.59
CA THR A 146 -5.17 7.78 6.91
C THR A 146 -4.98 7.27 8.32
N VAL A 147 -3.73 7.03 8.74
CA VAL A 147 -3.41 6.59 10.11
C VAL A 147 -3.90 7.62 11.13
N LYS A 148 -3.64 8.91 10.91
CA LYS A 148 -4.13 9.98 11.79
C LYS A 148 -5.65 10.04 11.84
N GLY A 149 -6.32 9.83 10.72
CA GLY A 149 -7.78 9.75 10.65
C GLY A 149 -8.34 8.58 11.50
N LEU A 150 -7.77 7.39 11.35
CA LEU A 150 -8.15 6.21 12.15
C LEU A 150 -7.92 6.44 13.65
N GLN A 151 -6.80 7.05 14.03
CA GLN A 151 -6.51 7.42 15.42
C GLN A 151 -7.52 8.42 15.97
N SER A 152 -7.98 9.38 15.15
CA SER A 152 -8.95 10.41 15.57
C SER A 152 -10.34 9.84 15.87
N ILE A 153 -10.68 8.70 15.27
CA ILE A 153 -11.95 7.98 15.53
C ILE A 153 -11.79 6.83 16.55
N GLY A 154 -10.67 6.78 17.27
CA GLY A 154 -10.51 5.93 18.46
C GLY A 154 -9.75 4.63 18.27
N PHE A 155 -9.06 4.43 17.13
CA PHE A 155 -8.19 3.27 16.94
C PHE A 155 -6.76 3.52 17.42
N ASP A 156 -6.12 2.47 17.95
CA ASP A 156 -4.68 2.34 17.99
C ASP A 156 -4.21 1.67 16.69
N THR A 157 -3.32 2.31 15.95
CA THR A 157 -2.85 1.81 14.65
C THR A 157 -1.55 1.04 14.78
N ILE A 158 -1.44 -0.05 14.03
CA ILE A 158 -0.20 -0.81 13.81
C ILE A 158 0.05 -0.78 12.31
N ALA A 159 1.23 -0.37 11.86
CA ALA A 159 1.47 -0.16 10.44
C ALA A 159 2.68 -0.95 9.91
N SER A 160 2.59 -1.41 8.67
CA SER A 160 3.73 -2.01 7.96
C SER A 160 3.75 -1.62 6.48
N GLY A 161 4.95 -1.42 5.97
CA GLY A 161 5.25 -1.10 4.58
C GLY A 161 6.71 -1.40 4.26
N ASP A 162 7.12 -1.24 3.00
CA ASP A 162 8.44 -1.63 2.52
C ASP A 162 9.33 -0.46 2.07
N SER A 163 8.76 0.74 1.95
CA SER A 163 9.42 1.85 1.27
C SER A 163 9.34 3.20 2.02
N PHE A 164 10.02 4.22 1.50
CA PHE A 164 10.12 5.53 2.15
C PHE A 164 8.77 6.23 2.36
N ASN A 165 7.81 6.06 1.45
CA ASN A 165 6.48 6.65 1.57
C ASN A 165 5.63 6.03 2.70
N ASP A 166 6.04 4.86 3.24
CA ASP A 166 5.38 4.20 4.36
C ASP A 166 5.82 4.74 5.72
N LEU A 167 7.01 5.34 5.78
CA LEU A 167 7.60 5.78 7.06
C LEU A 167 6.69 6.74 7.83
N GLY A 168 5.93 7.58 7.12
CA GLY A 168 4.97 8.48 7.75
C GLY A 168 3.90 7.72 8.54
N MET A 169 3.28 6.70 7.97
CA MET A 169 2.27 5.88 8.67
C MET A 169 2.91 4.98 9.73
N ILE A 170 4.09 4.41 9.43
CA ILE A 170 4.82 3.54 10.34
C ILE A 170 5.17 4.29 11.63
N LYS A 171 5.83 5.44 11.53
CA LYS A 171 6.27 6.24 12.68
C LYS A 171 5.13 6.91 13.43
N ALA A 172 3.99 7.16 12.78
CA ALA A 172 2.81 7.72 13.43
C ALA A 172 1.95 6.68 14.17
N SER A 173 2.20 5.40 13.96
CA SER A 173 1.45 4.30 14.57
C SER A 173 1.96 3.93 15.96
N LYS A 174 1.13 3.26 16.77
CA LYS A 174 1.48 2.69 18.08
C LYS A 174 2.66 1.72 17.96
N ALA A 175 2.67 0.93 16.89
CA ALA A 175 3.79 0.09 16.48
C ALA A 175 3.90 0.12 14.96
N GLY A 176 5.13 0.07 14.45
CA GLY A 176 5.37 0.12 13.02
C GLY A 176 6.58 -0.71 12.62
N PHE A 177 6.49 -1.32 11.44
CA PHE A 177 7.46 -2.31 10.96
C PHE A 177 7.78 -2.08 9.48
N LEU A 178 9.05 -2.13 9.14
CA LEU A 178 9.50 -2.25 7.75
C LEU A 178 9.47 -3.73 7.35
N PHE A 179 8.85 -4.04 6.22
CA PHE A 179 8.72 -5.41 5.72
C PHE A 179 9.51 -5.60 4.42
N LYS A 180 10.48 -6.52 4.43
CA LYS A 180 11.31 -6.85 3.25
C LYS A 180 11.88 -5.60 2.54
N THR A 181 12.24 -4.60 3.30
CA THR A 181 12.74 -3.33 2.80
C THR A 181 14.23 -3.41 2.42
N THR A 182 14.73 -2.38 1.75
CA THR A 182 16.14 -2.29 1.36
C THR A 182 17.04 -1.93 2.54
N ASP A 183 18.33 -2.30 2.45
CA ASP A 183 19.32 -1.95 3.48
C ASP A 183 19.46 -0.43 3.63
N ALA A 184 19.38 0.32 2.54
CA ALA A 184 19.42 1.78 2.57
C ALA A 184 18.29 2.39 3.43
N ILE A 185 17.07 1.81 3.37
CA ILE A 185 15.94 2.28 4.19
C ILE A 185 16.14 1.89 5.65
N LYS A 186 16.64 0.68 5.93
CA LYS A 186 16.97 0.23 7.30
C LYS A 186 18.03 1.12 7.94
N GLU A 187 19.12 1.40 7.22
CA GLU A 187 20.22 2.25 7.69
C GLU A 187 19.77 3.69 7.96
N ALA A 188 18.89 4.22 7.11
CA ALA A 188 18.33 5.57 7.29
C ALA A 188 17.28 5.65 8.43
N ASN A 189 16.76 4.51 8.91
CA ASN A 189 15.70 4.45 9.92
C ASN A 189 15.98 3.35 10.95
N PRO A 190 17.10 3.42 11.70
CA PRO A 190 17.52 2.38 12.65
C PRO A 190 16.57 2.26 13.86
N ASP A 191 15.70 3.24 14.04
CA ASP A 191 14.64 3.29 15.06
C ASP A 191 13.40 2.47 14.70
N VAL A 192 13.27 2.04 13.44
CA VAL A 192 12.11 1.26 12.95
C VAL A 192 12.50 -0.20 12.80
N PRO A 193 11.84 -1.12 13.53
CA PRO A 193 12.09 -2.55 13.38
C PRO A 193 11.81 -3.02 11.94
N ALA A 194 12.73 -3.83 11.40
CA ALA A 194 12.58 -4.44 10.09
C ALA A 194 12.42 -5.97 10.23
N VAL A 195 11.54 -6.55 9.43
CA VAL A 195 11.22 -7.98 9.40
C VAL A 195 11.26 -8.50 7.96
N GLU A 196 11.64 -9.77 7.80
CA GLU A 196 11.91 -10.35 6.47
C GLU A 196 10.88 -11.43 6.08
N SER A 197 9.96 -11.78 6.98
CA SER A 197 8.95 -12.80 6.71
C SER A 197 7.59 -12.44 7.30
N TYR A 198 6.51 -13.00 6.74
CA TYR A 198 5.17 -12.84 7.31
C TYR A 198 5.05 -13.44 8.72
N ALA A 199 5.79 -14.50 9.00
CA ALA A 199 5.80 -15.09 10.34
C ALA A 199 6.38 -14.11 11.38
N GLU A 200 7.48 -13.42 11.05
CA GLU A 200 8.05 -12.38 11.90
C GLU A 200 7.09 -11.19 12.03
N LEU A 201 6.54 -10.69 10.93
CA LEU A 201 5.59 -9.56 10.95
C LEU A 201 4.38 -9.89 11.81
N LEU A 202 3.80 -11.08 11.66
CA LEU A 202 2.67 -11.55 12.46
C LEU A 202 3.01 -11.63 13.94
N ALA A 203 4.21 -12.12 14.28
CA ALA A 203 4.68 -12.20 15.67
C ALA A 203 4.80 -10.80 16.30
N GLU A 204 5.33 -9.83 15.56
CA GLU A 204 5.43 -8.44 16.03
C GLU A 204 4.05 -7.77 16.16
N ILE A 205 3.13 -8.00 15.19
CA ILE A 205 1.75 -7.53 15.30
C ILE A 205 1.08 -8.09 16.56
N LYS A 206 1.20 -9.40 16.82
CA LYS A 206 0.64 -10.06 18.04
C LYS A 206 1.15 -9.45 19.33
N LYS A 207 2.42 -9.06 19.40
CA LYS A 207 3.00 -8.37 20.58
C LYS A 207 2.44 -6.95 20.77
N ALA A 208 2.05 -6.29 19.66
CA ALA A 208 1.55 -4.92 19.67
C ALA A 208 0.04 -4.82 19.97
N LEU A 209 -0.73 -5.91 19.84
CA LEU A 209 -2.17 -5.98 20.18
C LEU A 209 -2.42 -5.98 21.68
#